data_a4f103548e06ca59603854357ac0a5fa
#
_entry.id   a4f103548e06ca59603854357ac0a5fa
#
_cell.length_a   1.000
_cell.length_b   1.000
_cell.length_c   1.000
_cell.angle_alpha   90.00
_cell.angle_beta   90.00
_cell.angle_gamma   90.00
#
_symmetry.space_group_name_H-M   'P 1'
#
loop_
_entity.id
_entity.type
_entity.pdbx_description
1 polymer ?
#
loop_
_entity_poly.entity_id
_entity_poly.type
_entity_poly.pdbx_seq_one_letter_code
_entity_poly.pdbx_strand_id
1 'polypeptide(L)'
;GQVEYFLSGAEILTIIDQMEMPFKLGMPSNPAGTITQDRNAGVGGRLDQLPEIIPVNVEVIDKDLNQKEEIEFQVIQDEELVVSLITNSTLQAIDAAIDRRGYGTAEVEIGIMADKLPDNIFEYNNMYFSNNDVAASSITDFYNLLNLIVTNPFEKVDLISLDYKVTIERKRQVAIIEEVELLNKELYPGDTAEIEVTLRPYRKEPFKTIYQVKIPENIQTGEASLTVSGGMYGTNYQVESAFSPQEDKEDESYIVGEHYKSLDSLLEDYAEYYRNNQLVVDILPYYVEVVEDTPAAATPADSQAKSEESETETKSENDPEPPIDEQNNIDKVEEIFDTDYILEGGLTLEITILEKQDSETEESTESTTPPTNKVKAQQ
;
A
#
# COMPACT_ATOMS: atom_id res chain seq x y z
N GLY A 1 34.55 -0.66 -1.12
CA GLY A 1 33.86 0.18 -2.09
C GLY A 1 34.67 1.45 -2.34
N GLN A 2 34.59 1.99 -3.53
CA GLN A 2 35.03 3.36 -3.77
C GLN A 2 33.87 4.25 -3.40
N VAL A 3 33.97 4.98 -2.31
CA VAL A 3 33.00 5.97 -1.90
C VAL A 3 33.59 7.33 -2.21
N GLU A 4 32.84 8.20 -2.85
CA GLU A 4 33.26 9.55 -3.20
C GLU A 4 32.53 10.56 -2.30
N TYR A 5 33.29 11.28 -1.45
CA TYR A 5 32.76 12.31 -0.56
C TYR A 5 33.22 13.69 -0.96
N PHE A 6 32.49 14.72 -0.55
CA PHE A 6 32.94 16.10 -0.72
C PHE A 6 34.25 16.37 0.05
N LEU A 7 35.18 17.01 -0.64
CA LEU A 7 36.37 17.60 -0.03
C LEU A 7 36.16 19.12 0.05
N SER A 8 36.16 19.67 1.25
CA SER A 8 36.14 21.11 1.46
C SER A 8 37.20 21.56 2.46
N GLY A 9 37.62 22.79 2.38
CA GLY A 9 38.31 23.42 3.48
C GLY A 9 37.43 23.58 4.70
N ALA A 10 37.99 23.84 5.87
CA ALA A 10 37.18 24.13 7.06
C ALA A 10 37.82 25.25 7.88
N GLU A 11 37.02 26.16 8.41
CA GLU A 11 37.38 27.11 9.44
C GLU A 11 37.17 26.48 10.81
N ILE A 12 38.24 26.40 11.64
CA ILE A 12 38.15 25.82 12.96
C ILE A 12 37.53 26.87 13.91
N LEU A 13 36.33 26.62 14.39
CA LEU A 13 35.60 27.53 15.29
C LEU A 13 36.08 27.39 16.74
N THR A 14 36.27 26.13 17.20
CA THR A 14 36.70 25.84 18.57
C THR A 14 37.25 24.41 18.68
N ILE A 15 37.85 24.13 19.83
CA ILE A 15 38.23 22.77 20.23
C ILE A 15 37.30 22.35 21.36
N ILE A 16 36.63 21.22 21.18
CA ILE A 16 35.80 20.61 22.22
C ILE A 16 36.67 19.68 23.03
N ASP A 17 36.88 20.04 24.27
CA ASP A 17 37.65 19.22 25.25
C ASP A 17 36.76 18.09 25.76
N GLN A 18 37.18 16.85 25.53
CA GLN A 18 36.60 15.65 26.11
C GLN A 18 37.67 14.86 26.86
N MET A 19 37.26 14.11 27.89
CA MET A 19 38.23 13.35 28.71
C MET A 19 38.97 12.28 27.92
N GLU A 20 38.39 11.74 26.86
CA GLU A 20 38.99 10.65 26.09
C GLU A 20 39.68 11.12 24.81
N MET A 21 39.02 11.99 24.02
CA MET A 21 39.60 12.49 22.78
C MET A 21 39.02 13.87 22.43
N PRO A 22 39.80 14.94 22.61
CA PRO A 22 39.38 16.26 22.16
C PRO A 22 39.32 16.33 20.63
N PHE A 23 38.29 17.03 20.10
CA PHE A 23 38.14 17.20 18.66
C PHE A 23 37.94 18.67 18.28
N LYS A 24 38.25 18.98 17.02
CA LYS A 24 38.09 20.30 16.45
C LYS A 24 36.67 20.43 15.85
N LEU A 25 35.92 21.44 16.27
CA LEU A 25 34.69 21.82 15.60
C LEU A 25 35.02 22.83 14.50
N GLY A 26 34.71 22.49 13.25
CA GLY A 26 34.96 23.32 12.09
C GLY A 26 33.69 23.58 11.29
N MET A 27 33.65 24.73 10.66
CA MET A 27 32.62 25.06 9.65
C MET A 27 33.21 24.77 8.26
N PRO A 28 32.60 23.89 7.44
CA PRO A 28 33.08 23.63 6.11
C PRO A 28 32.90 24.84 5.21
N SER A 29 33.88 25.08 4.34
CA SER A 29 33.77 26.02 3.23
C SER A 29 33.17 25.36 1.98
N ASN A 30 33.11 26.09 0.87
CA ASN A 30 32.63 25.52 -0.38
C ASN A 30 33.43 24.26 -0.76
N PRO A 31 32.77 23.26 -1.36
CA PRO A 31 33.43 22.06 -1.86
C PRO A 31 34.56 22.42 -2.85
N ALA A 32 35.71 21.80 -2.65
CA ALA A 32 36.93 22.03 -3.46
C ALA A 32 37.34 20.78 -4.26
N GLY A 33 36.64 19.66 -4.08
CA GLY A 33 36.96 18.42 -4.76
C GLY A 33 36.27 17.22 -4.14
N THR A 34 36.79 16.05 -4.42
CA THR A 34 36.26 14.75 -3.98
C THR A 34 37.34 13.97 -3.19
N ILE A 35 36.93 13.43 -2.04
CA ILE A 35 37.72 12.41 -1.31
C ILE A 35 37.38 11.06 -1.93
N THR A 36 38.41 10.35 -2.41
CA THR A 36 38.28 9.04 -3.04
C THR A 36 38.86 7.90 -2.20
N GLN A 37 39.67 8.22 -1.18
CA GLN A 37 40.27 7.26 -0.29
C GLN A 37 40.38 7.85 1.11
N ASP A 38 39.89 7.12 2.09
CA ASP A 38 40.15 7.37 3.52
C ASP A 38 40.81 6.12 4.12
N ARG A 39 42.07 6.27 4.55
CA ARG A 39 42.88 5.19 5.12
C ARG A 39 43.62 5.70 6.34
N ASN A 40 44.01 4.79 7.24
CA ASN A 40 44.79 5.11 8.43
C ASN A 40 46.10 5.89 8.13
N ALA A 41 46.67 5.70 6.94
CA ALA A 41 47.89 6.36 6.50
C ALA A 41 47.69 7.77 5.93
N GLY A 42 46.47 8.13 5.54
CA GLY A 42 46.11 9.42 4.98
C GLY A 42 44.89 9.39 4.09
N VAL A 43 44.34 10.58 3.85
CA VAL A 43 43.19 10.81 2.98
C VAL A 43 43.70 11.18 1.59
N GLY A 44 43.19 10.53 0.56
CA GLY A 44 43.43 10.83 -0.86
C GLY A 44 42.18 11.37 -1.53
N GLY A 45 42.36 12.34 -2.44
CA GLY A 45 41.26 12.94 -3.15
C GLY A 45 41.67 13.64 -4.44
N ARG A 46 40.70 14.17 -5.17
CA ARG A 46 40.88 14.95 -6.39
C ARG A 46 40.36 16.38 -6.16
N LEU A 47 41.18 17.36 -6.45
CA LEU A 47 40.76 18.76 -6.45
C LEU A 47 40.04 19.09 -7.76
N ASP A 48 39.16 20.05 -7.73
CA ASP A 48 38.42 20.57 -8.87
C ASP A 48 37.51 19.55 -9.59
N GLN A 49 37.24 18.40 -8.93
CA GLN A 49 36.28 17.41 -9.39
C GLN A 49 35.33 17.09 -8.24
N LEU A 50 34.06 17.41 -8.39
CA LEU A 50 33.04 17.11 -7.39
C LEU A 50 32.53 15.67 -7.55
N PRO A 51 32.06 15.02 -6.47
CA PRO A 51 31.40 13.71 -6.54
C PRO A 51 30.06 13.82 -7.27
N GLU A 52 29.51 12.69 -7.67
CA GLU A 52 28.13 12.63 -8.14
C GLU A 52 27.19 13.00 -6.99
N ILE A 53 26.25 13.90 -7.29
CA ILE A 53 25.33 14.47 -6.29
C ILE A 53 23.89 14.31 -6.75
N ILE A 54 23.03 14.13 -5.77
CA ILE A 54 21.59 14.06 -5.94
C ILE A 54 21.02 15.35 -5.34
N PRO A 55 20.41 16.24 -6.13
CA PRO A 55 19.66 17.37 -5.60
C PRO A 55 18.37 16.89 -4.96
N VAL A 56 18.06 17.45 -3.80
CA VAL A 56 16.82 17.22 -3.06
C VAL A 56 16.15 18.56 -2.77
N ASN A 57 14.93 18.71 -3.21
CA ASN A 57 14.09 19.87 -2.94
C ASN A 57 13.01 19.52 -1.92
N VAL A 58 12.88 20.30 -0.86
CA VAL A 58 11.90 20.12 0.21
C VAL A 58 11.04 21.37 0.31
N GLU A 59 9.78 21.24 -0.05
CA GLU A 59 8.76 22.27 0.12
C GLU A 59 7.95 22.02 1.38
N VAL A 60 7.96 22.94 2.33
CA VAL A 60 7.20 22.87 3.56
C VAL A 60 6.18 23.98 3.61
N ILE A 61 4.90 23.62 3.73
CA ILE A 61 3.78 24.56 3.85
C ILE A 61 3.16 24.39 5.23
N ASP A 62 3.26 25.45 6.04
CA ASP A 62 2.57 25.55 7.33
C ASP A 62 1.26 26.32 7.15
N LYS A 63 0.13 25.59 7.15
CA LYS A 63 -1.22 26.19 7.00
C LYS A 63 -1.60 27.07 8.17
N ASP A 64 -1.12 26.79 9.41
CA ASP A 64 -1.46 27.58 10.59
C ASP A 64 -0.80 28.95 10.61
N LEU A 65 0.45 29.02 10.14
CA LEU A 65 1.22 30.25 10.06
C LEU A 65 1.12 30.93 8.70
N ASN A 66 0.51 30.26 7.71
CA ASN A 66 0.47 30.67 6.31
C ASN A 66 1.89 30.98 5.77
N GLN A 67 2.81 30.08 6.10
CA GLN A 67 4.22 30.15 5.68
C GLN A 67 4.52 29.03 4.68
N LYS A 68 5.41 29.35 3.76
CA LYS A 68 5.97 28.39 2.79
C LYS A 68 7.48 28.58 2.79
N GLU A 69 8.19 27.48 3.01
CA GLU A 69 9.63 27.41 2.96
C GLU A 69 10.04 26.41 1.87
N GLU A 70 11.07 26.71 1.14
CA GLU A 70 11.67 25.86 0.12
C GLU A 70 13.15 25.69 0.44
N ILE A 71 13.57 24.45 0.69
CA ILE A 71 14.91 24.11 1.17
C ILE A 71 15.53 23.13 0.17
N GLU A 72 16.61 23.54 -0.43
CA GLU A 72 17.39 22.71 -1.34
C GLU A 72 18.68 22.24 -0.68
N PHE A 73 18.99 20.95 -0.84
CA PHE A 73 20.27 20.41 -0.42
C PHE A 73 20.76 19.34 -1.42
N GLN A 74 21.97 18.88 -1.23
CA GLN A 74 22.63 17.91 -2.11
C GLN A 74 23.17 16.77 -1.31
N VAL A 75 22.99 15.53 -1.80
CA VAL A 75 23.48 14.30 -1.17
C VAL A 75 24.41 13.58 -2.14
N ILE A 76 25.40 12.89 -1.62
CA ILE A 76 26.28 12.04 -2.44
C ILE A 76 25.56 10.76 -2.85
N GLN A 77 25.91 10.22 -4.02
CA GLN A 77 25.43 8.92 -4.50
C GLN A 77 26.20 7.80 -3.83
N ASP A 78 25.72 7.33 -2.69
CA ASP A 78 26.31 6.23 -1.93
C ASP A 78 25.20 5.28 -1.48
N GLU A 79 25.22 4.04 -1.95
CA GLU A 79 24.14 3.05 -1.75
C GLU A 79 23.85 2.75 -0.27
N GLU A 80 24.88 2.76 0.60
CA GLU A 80 24.72 2.48 2.03
C GLU A 80 24.21 3.68 2.84
N LEU A 81 24.50 4.91 2.38
CA LEU A 81 24.22 6.13 3.12
C LEU A 81 23.09 6.98 2.55
N VAL A 82 22.83 6.88 1.26
CA VAL A 82 21.94 7.81 0.54
C VAL A 82 20.54 7.90 1.15
N VAL A 83 19.93 6.77 1.49
CA VAL A 83 18.58 6.74 2.08
C VAL A 83 18.57 7.50 3.41
N SER A 84 19.49 7.19 4.31
CA SER A 84 19.58 7.82 5.63
C SER A 84 19.95 9.31 5.54
N LEU A 85 20.84 9.69 4.62
CA LEU A 85 21.22 11.09 4.41
C LEU A 85 20.05 11.90 3.90
N ILE A 86 19.33 11.43 2.88
CA ILE A 86 18.17 12.11 2.32
C ILE A 86 17.07 12.25 3.37
N THR A 87 16.64 11.16 4.01
CA THR A 87 15.52 11.16 4.93
C THR A 87 15.79 12.00 6.18
N ASN A 88 16.98 11.87 6.79
CA ASN A 88 17.31 12.69 7.95
C ASN A 88 17.48 14.18 7.62
N SER A 89 18.04 14.51 6.45
CA SER A 89 18.15 15.92 6.02
C SER A 89 16.78 16.52 5.70
N THR A 90 15.88 15.75 5.06
CA THR A 90 14.49 16.17 4.81
C THR A 90 13.75 16.39 6.14
N LEU A 91 13.87 15.50 7.11
CA LEU A 91 13.27 15.68 8.43
C LEU A 91 13.79 16.94 9.12
N GLN A 92 15.12 17.20 9.07
CA GLN A 92 15.70 18.41 9.63
C GLN A 92 15.22 19.68 8.89
N ALA A 93 15.02 19.62 7.58
CA ALA A 93 14.45 20.70 6.81
C ALA A 93 13.02 21.02 7.24
N ILE A 94 12.19 19.98 7.43
CA ILE A 94 10.81 20.14 7.94
C ILE A 94 10.82 20.74 9.34
N ASP A 95 11.61 20.18 10.28
CA ASP A 95 11.72 20.66 11.67
C ASP A 95 12.19 22.12 11.71
N ALA A 96 13.13 22.54 10.85
CA ALA A 96 13.60 23.90 10.78
C ALA A 96 12.54 24.87 10.23
N ALA A 97 11.75 24.45 9.25
CA ALA A 97 10.71 25.26 8.64
C ALA A 97 9.51 25.52 9.57
N ILE A 98 9.05 24.47 10.29
CA ILE A 98 7.88 24.60 11.18
C ILE A 98 8.24 25.11 12.57
N ASP A 99 9.51 25.07 12.98
CA ASP A 99 10.06 25.52 14.29
C ASP A 99 9.20 25.09 15.50
N ARG A 100 8.50 23.97 15.37
CA ARG A 100 7.68 23.41 16.44
C ARG A 100 7.52 21.90 16.28
N ARG A 101 7.48 21.18 17.40
CA ARG A 101 7.04 19.79 17.46
C ARG A 101 5.63 19.71 18.01
N GLY A 102 4.86 18.74 17.56
CA GLY A 102 3.54 18.54 18.12
C GLY A 102 2.61 17.74 17.22
N TYR A 103 1.36 17.71 17.66
CA TYR A 103 0.32 17.05 16.92
C TYR A 103 -0.07 17.83 15.67
N GLY A 104 -0.51 17.11 14.66
CA GLY A 104 -1.00 17.69 13.42
C GLY A 104 -1.32 16.64 12.37
N THR A 105 -1.87 17.10 11.27
CA THR A 105 -2.03 16.34 10.04
C THR A 105 -1.04 16.88 9.01
N ALA A 106 -0.38 15.96 8.30
CA ALA A 106 0.50 16.26 7.17
C ALA A 106 -0.08 15.62 5.90
N GLU A 107 -0.15 16.39 4.83
CA GLU A 107 -0.38 15.93 3.46
C GLU A 107 0.99 15.92 2.77
N VAL A 108 1.38 14.78 2.19
CA VAL A 108 2.71 14.57 1.62
C VAL A 108 2.59 14.25 0.13
N GLU A 109 3.44 14.87 -0.67
CA GLU A 109 3.65 14.56 -2.07
C GLU A 109 5.15 14.25 -2.26
N ILE A 110 5.47 13.11 -2.89
CA ILE A 110 6.83 12.61 -3.11
C ILE A 110 7.04 12.44 -4.60
N GLY A 111 8.14 12.98 -5.13
CA GLY A 111 8.62 12.72 -6.49
C GLY A 111 10.05 12.21 -6.45
N ILE A 112 10.30 11.04 -7.02
CA ILE A 112 11.63 10.43 -7.10
C ILE A 112 11.97 10.24 -8.57
N MET A 113 13.03 10.88 -9.02
CA MET A 113 13.60 10.65 -10.36
C MET A 113 14.82 9.76 -10.28
N ALA A 114 14.84 8.68 -11.06
CA ALA A 114 15.97 7.77 -11.16
C ALA A 114 16.03 7.09 -12.53
N ASP A 115 17.19 6.55 -12.89
CA ASP A 115 17.48 6.03 -14.24
C ASP A 115 16.75 4.73 -14.61
N LYS A 116 16.26 3.99 -13.62
CA LYS A 116 15.62 2.68 -13.80
C LYS A 116 14.13 2.65 -13.47
N LEU A 117 13.56 3.81 -13.11
CA LEU A 117 12.14 3.88 -12.83
C LEU A 117 11.32 3.94 -14.15
N PRO A 118 10.07 3.46 -14.16
CA PRO A 118 9.14 3.71 -15.25
C PRO A 118 9.07 5.21 -15.56
N ASP A 119 9.21 5.59 -16.83
CA ASP A 119 9.28 7.00 -17.26
C ASP A 119 10.31 7.87 -16.50
N ASN A 120 11.29 7.24 -15.83
CA ASN A 120 12.31 7.83 -14.95
C ASN A 120 11.76 8.63 -13.76
N ILE A 121 10.50 8.44 -13.38
CA ILE A 121 9.89 9.12 -12.24
C ILE A 121 8.92 8.19 -11.52
N PHE A 122 8.89 8.28 -10.19
CA PHE A 122 7.86 7.68 -9.35
C PHE A 122 7.25 8.76 -8.47
N GLU A 123 5.93 8.91 -8.54
CA GLU A 123 5.17 9.88 -7.76
C GLU A 123 4.26 9.16 -6.77
N TYR A 124 4.21 9.67 -5.54
CA TYR A 124 3.40 9.11 -4.47
C TYR A 124 2.86 10.21 -3.56
N ASN A 125 1.69 10.01 -3.00
CA ASN A 125 1.12 10.93 -2.02
C ASN A 125 0.39 10.18 -0.92
N ASN A 126 0.36 10.75 0.30
CA ASN A 126 -0.36 10.19 1.43
C ASN A 126 -0.69 11.26 2.48
N MET A 127 -1.52 10.93 3.46
CA MET A 127 -1.82 11.77 4.63
C MET A 127 -1.39 11.07 5.92
N TYR A 128 -0.87 11.85 6.87
CA TYR A 128 -0.45 11.34 8.17
C TYR A 128 -1.02 12.18 9.29
N PHE A 129 -1.38 11.53 10.38
CA PHE A 129 -1.72 12.19 11.63
C PHE A 129 -0.81 11.69 12.73
N SER A 130 -0.28 12.63 13.52
CA SER A 130 0.46 12.28 14.74
C SER A 130 -0.03 13.12 15.93
N ASN A 131 -0.08 12.47 17.09
CA ASN A 131 -0.37 13.18 18.34
C ASN A 131 0.86 13.89 18.93
N ASN A 132 2.07 13.50 18.51
CA ASN A 132 3.32 13.89 19.14
C ASN A 132 4.28 14.63 18.21
N ASP A 133 4.47 14.08 17.00
CA ASP A 133 5.46 14.58 16.04
C ASP A 133 4.97 14.28 14.62
N VAL A 134 4.32 15.28 14.02
CA VAL A 134 3.75 15.16 12.68
C VAL A 134 4.84 15.15 11.61
N ALA A 135 5.95 15.83 11.82
CA ALA A 135 7.08 15.86 10.91
C ALA A 135 7.71 14.44 10.80
N ALA A 136 7.98 13.81 11.94
CA ALA A 136 8.52 12.45 11.94
C ALA A 136 7.56 11.43 11.31
N SER A 137 6.25 11.59 11.51
CA SER A 137 5.26 10.69 10.89
C SER A 137 5.16 10.87 9.37
N SER A 138 5.34 12.09 8.87
CA SER A 138 5.21 12.39 7.45
C SER A 138 6.32 11.80 6.58
N ILE A 139 7.50 11.52 7.16
CA ILE A 139 8.66 11.01 6.42
C ILE A 139 8.64 9.49 6.18
N THR A 140 7.68 8.76 6.75
CA THR A 140 7.67 7.30 6.79
C THR A 140 7.67 6.68 5.40
N ASP A 141 6.71 7.03 4.54
CA ASP A 141 6.64 6.46 3.18
C ASP A 141 7.81 6.91 2.32
N PHE A 142 8.33 8.12 2.53
CA PHE A 142 9.53 8.58 1.81
C PHE A 142 10.75 7.70 2.11
N TYR A 143 10.95 7.36 3.40
CA TYR A 143 12.00 6.42 3.79
C TYR A 143 11.77 5.04 3.18
N ASN A 144 10.56 4.49 3.30
CA ASN A 144 10.23 3.16 2.81
C ASN A 144 10.43 3.05 1.30
N LEU A 145 9.93 4.04 0.55
CA LEU A 145 10.04 4.08 -0.90
C LEU A 145 11.49 4.25 -1.37
N LEU A 146 12.25 5.14 -0.75
CA LEU A 146 13.68 5.29 -1.06
C LEU A 146 14.45 4.01 -0.74
N ASN A 147 14.18 3.39 0.40
CA ASN A 147 14.81 2.14 0.78
C ASN A 147 14.49 1.03 -0.22
N LEU A 148 13.22 0.90 -0.63
CA LEU A 148 12.78 -0.06 -1.63
C LEU A 148 13.50 0.14 -2.97
N ILE A 149 13.59 1.38 -3.46
CA ILE A 149 14.24 1.69 -4.74
C ILE A 149 15.75 1.44 -4.69
N VAL A 150 16.42 1.88 -3.63
CA VAL A 150 17.89 1.81 -3.53
C VAL A 150 18.39 0.41 -3.20
N THR A 151 17.67 -0.32 -2.34
CA THR A 151 18.12 -1.65 -1.86
C THR A 151 17.46 -2.81 -2.60
N ASN A 152 16.72 -2.56 -3.70
CA ASN A 152 16.08 -3.61 -4.47
C ASN A 152 17.11 -4.67 -4.94
N PRO A 153 16.73 -5.96 -4.99
CA PRO A 153 17.67 -7.03 -5.35
C PRO A 153 17.84 -7.23 -6.86
N PHE A 154 17.13 -6.48 -7.70
CA PHE A 154 17.06 -6.74 -9.14
C PHE A 154 18.12 -5.98 -9.92
N GLU A 155 18.28 -4.69 -9.64
CA GLU A 155 19.21 -3.84 -10.38
C GLU A 155 19.66 -2.64 -9.56
N LYS A 156 20.84 -2.13 -9.88
CA LYS A 156 21.34 -0.91 -9.28
C LYS A 156 20.60 0.30 -9.87
N VAL A 157 20.07 1.15 -9.00
CA VAL A 157 19.37 2.37 -9.38
C VAL A 157 20.21 3.59 -9.01
N ASP A 158 20.43 4.49 -9.96
CA ASP A 158 21.08 5.77 -9.72
C ASP A 158 20.03 6.88 -9.61
N LEU A 159 19.90 7.48 -8.42
CA LEU A 159 18.97 8.57 -8.15
C LEU A 159 19.40 9.84 -8.90
N ILE A 160 18.46 10.53 -9.55
CA ILE A 160 18.73 11.74 -10.33
C ILE A 160 18.34 12.99 -9.54
N SER A 161 17.13 13.03 -9.00
CA SER A 161 16.64 14.12 -8.14
C SER A 161 15.46 13.68 -7.31
N LEU A 162 15.18 14.41 -6.24
CA LEU A 162 14.04 14.15 -5.37
C LEU A 162 13.32 15.46 -5.04
N ASP A 163 12.00 15.38 -5.07
CA ASP A 163 11.08 16.41 -4.62
C ASP A 163 10.23 15.87 -3.48
N TYR A 164 10.21 16.57 -2.37
CA TYR A 164 9.39 16.25 -1.21
C TYR A 164 8.59 17.48 -0.80
N LYS A 165 7.27 17.38 -0.89
CA LYS A 165 6.39 18.46 -0.47
C LYS A 165 5.53 18.00 0.69
N VAL A 166 5.49 18.79 1.75
CA VAL A 166 4.64 18.52 2.91
C VAL A 166 3.82 19.75 3.28
N THR A 167 2.53 19.53 3.47
CA THR A 167 1.59 20.56 3.97
C THR A 167 1.13 20.15 5.36
N ILE A 168 1.45 20.96 6.38
CA ILE A 168 1.18 20.66 7.79
C ILE A 168 0.12 21.61 8.34
N GLU A 169 -0.87 21.04 9.03
CA GLU A 169 -1.91 21.77 9.76
C GLU A 169 -2.03 21.20 11.18
N ARG A 170 -2.09 22.06 12.19
CA ARG A 170 -2.27 21.69 13.60
C ARG A 170 -3.73 21.30 13.89
N LYS A 171 -4.21 20.29 13.21
CA LYS A 171 -5.56 19.80 13.24
C LYS A 171 -5.56 18.27 13.19
N ARG A 172 -6.49 17.63 13.88
CA ARG A 172 -6.73 16.20 13.74
C ARG A 172 -7.75 15.98 12.62
N GLN A 173 -7.26 15.69 11.42
CA GLN A 173 -8.09 15.44 10.24
C GLN A 173 -8.30 13.93 10.05
N VAL A 174 -8.88 13.32 11.06
CA VAL A 174 -9.17 11.90 11.18
C VAL A 174 -10.67 11.71 11.34
N ALA A 175 -11.25 10.71 10.67
CA ALA A 175 -12.64 10.30 10.84
C ALA A 175 -12.73 8.79 11.07
N ILE A 176 -13.73 8.38 11.85
CA ILE A 176 -14.03 6.97 12.11
C ILE A 176 -15.19 6.57 11.22
N ILE A 177 -15.11 5.39 10.62
CA ILE A 177 -16.24 4.73 9.94
C ILE A 177 -17.18 4.22 11.03
N GLU A 178 -18.33 4.89 11.21
CA GLU A 178 -19.25 4.63 12.32
C GLU A 178 -20.37 3.67 11.94
N GLU A 179 -20.87 3.76 10.71
CA GLU A 179 -21.96 2.96 10.21
C GLU A 179 -21.85 2.78 8.69
N VAL A 180 -22.22 1.61 8.21
CA VAL A 180 -22.30 1.27 6.78
C VAL A 180 -23.67 0.65 6.51
N GLU A 181 -24.35 1.10 5.48
CA GLU A 181 -25.66 0.59 5.07
C GLU A 181 -25.71 0.42 3.54
N LEU A 182 -26.12 -0.77 3.09
CA LEU A 182 -26.42 -1.03 1.68
C LEU A 182 -27.85 -0.55 1.39
N LEU A 183 -28.02 0.43 0.51
CA LEU A 183 -29.31 1.03 0.20
C LEU A 183 -30.14 0.19 -0.77
N ASN A 184 -29.51 -0.65 -1.58
CA ASN A 184 -30.19 -1.55 -2.48
C ASN A 184 -30.95 -2.64 -1.70
N LYS A 185 -32.25 -2.81 -1.98
CA LYS A 185 -33.03 -3.92 -1.42
C LYS A 185 -32.71 -5.26 -2.04
N GLU A 186 -32.35 -5.24 -3.32
CA GLU A 186 -31.98 -6.38 -4.14
C GLU A 186 -30.76 -5.97 -4.94
N LEU A 187 -29.80 -6.87 -5.09
CA LEU A 187 -28.56 -6.64 -5.82
C LEU A 187 -28.31 -7.80 -6.78
N TYR A 188 -28.11 -7.48 -8.06
CA TYR A 188 -27.87 -8.44 -9.15
C TYR A 188 -26.52 -8.19 -9.82
N PRO A 189 -25.94 -9.19 -10.49
CA PRO A 189 -24.79 -8.99 -11.35
C PRO A 189 -25.04 -7.88 -12.39
N GLY A 190 -24.09 -6.96 -12.53
CA GLY A 190 -24.19 -5.80 -13.41
C GLY A 190 -24.90 -4.57 -12.81
N ASP A 191 -25.45 -4.67 -11.60
CA ASP A 191 -26.04 -3.54 -10.89
C ASP A 191 -24.97 -2.61 -10.30
N THR A 192 -25.44 -1.48 -9.78
CA THR A 192 -24.60 -0.58 -8.97
C THR A 192 -25.06 -0.66 -7.53
N ALA A 193 -24.17 -1.09 -6.63
CA ALA A 193 -24.42 -1.04 -5.20
C ALA A 193 -24.29 0.39 -4.70
N GLU A 194 -25.30 0.88 -3.99
CA GLU A 194 -25.31 2.18 -3.31
C GLU A 194 -25.07 1.96 -1.82
N ILE A 195 -23.90 2.40 -1.34
CA ILE A 195 -23.44 2.16 0.03
C ILE A 195 -23.41 3.50 0.75
N GLU A 196 -24.26 3.66 1.74
CA GLU A 196 -24.25 4.83 2.62
C GLU A 196 -23.27 4.58 3.77
N VAL A 197 -22.25 5.44 3.87
CA VAL A 197 -21.22 5.38 4.92
C VAL A 197 -21.36 6.60 5.81
N THR A 198 -21.49 6.37 7.11
CA THR A 198 -21.48 7.42 8.12
C THR A 198 -20.06 7.61 8.64
N LEU A 199 -19.47 8.76 8.38
CA LEU A 199 -18.16 9.18 8.84
C LEU A 199 -18.30 10.15 10.00
N ARG A 200 -17.59 9.88 11.10
CA ARG A 200 -17.51 10.81 12.26
C ARG A 200 -16.12 11.41 12.35
N PRO A 201 -15.91 12.66 11.90
CA PRO A 201 -14.65 13.35 12.12
C PRO A 201 -14.41 13.65 13.60
N TYR A 202 -13.15 13.70 13.99
CA TYR A 202 -12.75 13.95 15.37
C TYR A 202 -13.42 15.21 15.95
N ARG A 203 -14.22 15.05 17.02
CA ARG A 203 -14.96 16.09 17.73
C ARG A 203 -15.92 16.92 16.86
N LYS A 204 -16.46 16.32 15.79
CA LYS A 204 -17.48 16.94 14.92
C LYS A 204 -18.71 16.03 14.83
N GLU A 205 -19.80 16.58 14.32
CA GLU A 205 -20.99 15.80 14.01
C GLU A 205 -20.69 14.84 12.85
N PRO A 206 -21.27 13.61 12.88
CA PRO A 206 -21.14 12.67 11.78
C PRO A 206 -21.86 13.19 10.55
N PHE A 207 -21.39 12.77 9.40
CA PHE A 207 -22.03 13.03 8.12
C PHE A 207 -22.10 11.74 7.30
N LYS A 208 -23.07 11.68 6.38
CA LYS A 208 -23.30 10.53 5.52
C LYS A 208 -22.87 10.84 4.09
N THR A 209 -22.24 9.86 3.45
CA THR A 209 -21.86 9.93 2.04
C THR A 209 -22.25 8.62 1.37
N ILE A 210 -22.77 8.70 0.14
CA ILE A 210 -23.14 7.53 -0.65
C ILE A 210 -22.03 7.26 -1.66
N TYR A 211 -21.49 6.04 -1.61
CA TYR A 211 -20.53 5.52 -2.57
C TYR A 211 -21.20 4.54 -3.50
N GLN A 212 -20.83 4.57 -4.78
CA GLN A 212 -21.40 3.71 -5.82
C GLN A 212 -20.34 2.75 -6.31
N VAL A 213 -20.60 1.45 -6.18
CA VAL A 213 -19.73 0.36 -6.57
C VAL A 213 -20.38 -0.47 -7.65
N LYS A 214 -19.74 -0.65 -8.79
CA LYS A 214 -20.26 -1.43 -9.89
C LYS A 214 -20.02 -2.92 -9.65
N ILE A 215 -21.09 -3.69 -9.63
CA ILE A 215 -21.03 -5.16 -9.54
C ILE A 215 -20.75 -5.73 -10.94
N PRO A 216 -19.72 -6.56 -11.12
CA PRO A 216 -19.44 -7.22 -12.40
C PRO A 216 -20.57 -8.14 -12.84
N GLU A 217 -20.76 -8.30 -14.15
CA GLU A 217 -21.79 -9.18 -14.70
C GLU A 217 -21.51 -10.67 -14.45
N ASN A 218 -20.25 -11.02 -14.24
CA ASN A 218 -19.76 -12.39 -14.02
C ASN A 218 -19.52 -12.73 -12.54
N ILE A 219 -19.86 -11.85 -11.60
CA ILE A 219 -19.69 -12.13 -10.19
C ILE A 219 -20.53 -13.33 -9.76
N GLN A 220 -20.02 -14.14 -8.86
CA GLN A 220 -20.76 -15.27 -8.31
C GLN A 220 -21.96 -14.77 -7.49
N THR A 221 -23.13 -15.36 -7.77
CA THR A 221 -24.37 -15.10 -7.02
C THR A 221 -24.41 -15.91 -5.73
N GLY A 222 -25.11 -15.41 -4.72
CA GLY A 222 -25.22 -16.01 -3.41
C GLY A 222 -24.85 -15.06 -2.27
N GLU A 223 -24.44 -15.64 -1.15
CA GLU A 223 -23.97 -14.88 0.02
C GLU A 223 -22.58 -14.27 -0.27
N ALA A 224 -22.39 -13.04 0.16
CA ALA A 224 -21.14 -12.29 0.00
C ALA A 224 -20.89 -11.39 1.21
N SER A 225 -19.63 -11.08 1.48
CA SER A 225 -19.26 -10.02 2.41
C SER A 225 -19.06 -8.70 1.68
N LEU A 226 -19.61 -7.63 2.22
CA LEU A 226 -19.32 -6.25 1.84
C LEU A 226 -18.54 -5.61 2.98
N THR A 227 -17.28 -5.29 2.74
CA THR A 227 -16.40 -4.65 3.73
C THR A 227 -16.12 -3.22 3.29
N VAL A 228 -16.27 -2.27 4.21
CA VAL A 228 -15.87 -0.88 4.03
C VAL A 228 -14.83 -0.56 5.09
N SER A 229 -13.63 -0.15 4.67
CA SER A 229 -12.52 0.14 5.58
C SER A 229 -11.75 1.39 5.18
N GLY A 230 -11.03 1.97 6.13
CA GLY A 230 -10.01 2.97 5.84
C GLY A 230 -8.75 2.33 5.26
N GLY A 231 -7.98 3.04 4.46
CA GLY A 231 -6.79 2.51 3.78
C GLY A 231 -5.76 1.86 4.71
N MET A 232 -5.62 2.34 5.95
CA MET A 232 -4.78 1.69 6.96
C MET A 232 -5.24 0.27 7.36
N TYR A 233 -6.50 -0.07 7.11
CA TYR A 233 -7.13 -1.33 7.55
C TYR A 233 -7.54 -2.22 6.38
N GLY A 234 -7.23 -1.83 5.15
CA GLY A 234 -7.49 -2.64 3.96
C GLY A 234 -6.68 -3.94 3.94
N THR A 235 -7.10 -4.89 3.11
CA THR A 235 -6.54 -6.25 3.05
C THR A 235 -5.07 -6.34 2.63
N ASN A 236 -4.49 -5.26 2.12
CA ASN A 236 -3.06 -5.21 1.73
C ASN A 236 -2.08 -5.03 2.89
N TYR A 237 -2.55 -5.12 4.14
CA TYR A 237 -1.70 -5.02 5.35
C TYR A 237 -0.59 -6.09 5.44
N GLN A 238 -0.60 -7.08 4.57
CA GLN A 238 0.40 -8.16 4.61
C GLN A 238 1.80 -7.76 4.12
N VAL A 239 1.96 -6.63 3.45
CA VAL A 239 3.26 -6.26 2.86
C VAL A 239 4.14 -5.46 3.82
N GLU A 240 3.60 -4.78 4.85
CA GLU A 240 4.42 -4.22 5.92
C GLU A 240 5.31 -5.28 6.62
N SER A 241 4.86 -6.54 6.65
CA SER A 241 5.66 -7.63 7.22
C SER A 241 6.82 -8.09 6.32
N ALA A 242 6.76 -7.82 5.01
CA ALA A 242 7.83 -8.17 4.07
C ALA A 242 9.05 -7.24 4.19
N PHE A 243 8.86 -6.01 4.69
CA PHE A 243 9.93 -5.01 4.84
C PHE A 243 10.34 -4.75 6.30
N SER A 244 9.60 -5.28 7.30
CA SER A 244 10.01 -5.18 8.70
C SER A 244 11.11 -6.20 8.98
N PRO A 245 12.28 -5.79 9.45
CA PRO A 245 13.26 -6.73 10.00
C PRO A 245 12.61 -7.39 11.22
N GLN A 246 12.14 -8.61 11.08
CA GLN A 246 11.75 -9.41 12.24
C GLN A 246 13.03 -9.75 13.03
N GLU A 247 13.27 -9.00 14.08
CA GLU A 247 14.16 -9.45 15.14
C GLU A 247 13.57 -10.73 15.75
N ASP A 248 14.35 -11.83 15.70
CA ASP A 248 14.08 -13.10 16.35
C ASP A 248 13.09 -14.11 15.71
N LYS A 249 13.34 -14.52 14.47
CA LYS A 249 13.11 -15.94 14.08
C LYS A 249 14.28 -16.41 13.24
N GLU A 250 15.13 -17.21 13.85
CA GLU A 250 16.06 -18.10 13.13
C GLU A 250 15.20 -19.07 12.31
N ASP A 251 15.35 -19.06 10.98
CA ASP A 251 14.68 -19.83 9.94
C ASP A 251 13.36 -19.19 9.40
N GLU A 252 13.58 -18.34 8.45
CA GLU A 252 12.91 -18.13 7.17
C GLU A 252 13.28 -16.74 6.67
N SER A 253 14.34 -16.70 5.86
CA SER A 253 14.65 -15.53 5.06
C SER A 253 13.52 -15.36 4.04
N TYR A 254 12.54 -14.52 4.35
CA TYR A 254 11.60 -14.01 3.36
C TYR A 254 12.42 -13.19 2.35
N ILE A 255 12.82 -13.86 1.28
CA ILE A 255 13.55 -13.23 0.19
C ILE A 255 12.48 -12.49 -0.62
N VAL A 256 12.51 -11.16 -0.58
CA VAL A 256 11.68 -10.26 -1.42
C VAL A 256 11.64 -10.74 -2.90
N GLY A 257 12.65 -11.49 -3.35
CA GLY A 257 12.73 -12.02 -4.71
C GLY A 257 11.88 -13.24 -5.05
N GLU A 258 11.15 -13.86 -4.13
CA GLU A 258 10.26 -14.99 -4.48
C GLU A 258 8.92 -14.54 -5.07
N HIS A 259 8.44 -13.33 -4.75
CA HIS A 259 7.16 -12.81 -5.20
C HIS A 259 7.29 -11.81 -6.35
N TYR A 260 8.39 -11.05 -6.43
CA TYR A 260 8.60 -10.03 -7.45
C TYR A 260 9.68 -10.46 -8.44
N LYS A 261 9.51 -10.13 -9.72
CA LYS A 261 10.44 -10.49 -10.81
C LYS A 261 11.26 -9.30 -11.29
N SER A 262 10.90 -8.08 -10.92
CA SER A 262 11.54 -6.84 -11.34
C SER A 262 11.26 -5.71 -10.36
N LEU A 263 12.04 -4.63 -10.45
CA LEU A 263 11.78 -3.39 -9.74
C LEU A 263 10.41 -2.80 -10.14
N ASP A 264 10.06 -2.85 -11.43
CA ASP A 264 8.77 -2.34 -11.91
C ASP A 264 7.60 -3.03 -11.20
N SER A 265 7.60 -4.39 -11.12
CA SER A 265 6.52 -5.12 -10.45
C SER A 265 6.43 -4.81 -8.95
N LEU A 266 7.56 -4.52 -8.31
CA LEU A 266 7.62 -4.13 -6.90
C LEU A 266 7.07 -2.71 -6.68
N LEU A 267 7.34 -1.80 -7.62
CA LEU A 267 6.83 -0.43 -7.57
C LEU A 267 5.34 -0.34 -7.94
N GLU A 268 4.89 -1.15 -8.89
CA GLU A 268 3.46 -1.29 -9.22
C GLU A 268 2.68 -1.71 -7.98
N ASP A 269 3.15 -2.75 -7.29
CA ASP A 269 2.52 -3.22 -6.04
C ASP A 269 2.55 -2.14 -4.94
N TYR A 270 3.69 -1.42 -4.79
CA TYR A 270 3.76 -0.31 -3.85
C TYR A 270 2.79 0.83 -4.19
N ALA A 271 2.58 1.12 -5.47
CA ALA A 271 1.66 2.16 -5.92
C ALA A 271 0.18 1.81 -5.66
N GLU A 272 -0.13 0.50 -5.58
CA GLU A 272 -1.47 -0.02 -5.25
C GLU A 272 -1.78 0.00 -3.75
N TYR A 273 -0.78 0.34 -2.88
CA TYR A 273 -1.07 0.48 -1.46
C TYR A 273 -2.07 1.59 -1.18
N TYR A 274 -3.04 1.25 -0.36
CA TYR A 274 -4.05 2.21 0.05
C TYR A 274 -3.43 3.35 0.85
N ARG A 275 -3.80 4.56 0.49
CA ARG A 275 -3.44 5.76 1.25
C ARG A 275 -4.31 5.88 2.48
N ASN A 276 -3.78 6.50 3.53
CA ASN A 276 -4.46 6.65 4.81
C ASN A 276 -5.80 7.41 4.71
N ASN A 277 -5.94 8.26 3.69
CA ASN A 277 -7.16 9.02 3.41
C ASN A 277 -8.08 8.36 2.37
N GLN A 278 -7.92 7.09 2.10
CA GLN A 278 -8.80 6.34 1.20
C GLN A 278 -9.82 5.51 1.97
N LEU A 279 -11.01 5.43 1.38
CA LEU A 279 -12.04 4.50 1.76
C LEU A 279 -12.04 3.38 0.74
N VAL A 280 -11.90 2.15 1.23
CA VAL A 280 -11.84 0.94 0.43
C VAL A 280 -13.14 0.18 0.62
N VAL A 281 -13.76 -0.22 -0.47
CA VAL A 281 -14.96 -1.05 -0.49
C VAL A 281 -14.65 -2.35 -1.18
N ASP A 282 -14.75 -3.44 -0.42
CA ASP A 282 -14.53 -4.81 -0.89
C ASP A 282 -15.85 -5.58 -0.90
N ILE A 283 -16.16 -6.26 -2.00
CA ILE A 283 -17.25 -7.24 -2.05
C ILE A 283 -16.66 -8.59 -2.45
N LEU A 284 -16.77 -9.56 -1.54
CA LEU A 284 -16.20 -10.88 -1.69
C LEU A 284 -17.29 -11.94 -1.58
N PRO A 285 -17.64 -12.67 -2.66
CA PRO A 285 -18.57 -13.78 -2.62
C PRO A 285 -18.02 -14.94 -1.76
N TYR A 286 -18.91 -15.62 -1.01
CA TYR A 286 -18.55 -16.84 -0.29
C TYR A 286 -18.60 -18.00 -1.27
N TYR A 287 -17.46 -18.66 -1.49
CA TYR A 287 -17.43 -19.90 -2.28
C TYR A 287 -18.00 -21.05 -1.47
N VAL A 288 -19.09 -21.64 -1.95
CA VAL A 288 -19.54 -22.95 -1.46
C VAL A 288 -18.80 -23.99 -2.29
N GLU A 289 -17.83 -24.68 -1.70
CA GLU A 289 -17.31 -25.91 -2.30
C GLU A 289 -18.49 -26.89 -2.51
N VAL A 290 -18.93 -27.04 -3.73
CA VAL A 290 -19.85 -28.12 -4.09
C VAL A 290 -19.03 -29.40 -4.04
N VAL A 291 -19.03 -30.06 -2.89
CA VAL A 291 -18.56 -31.44 -2.80
C VAL A 291 -19.53 -32.26 -3.65
N GLU A 292 -19.17 -32.54 -4.89
CA GLU A 292 -19.87 -33.53 -5.68
C GLU A 292 -19.81 -34.86 -4.90
N ASP A 293 -20.95 -35.27 -4.36
CA ASP A 293 -21.16 -36.61 -3.78
C ASP A 293 -20.88 -37.62 -4.89
N THR A 294 -19.66 -38.07 -5.02
CA THR A 294 -19.32 -39.23 -5.82
C THR A 294 -19.95 -40.42 -5.11
N PRO A 295 -20.93 -41.11 -5.72
CA PRO A 295 -21.57 -42.24 -5.04
C PRO A 295 -20.50 -43.29 -4.77
N ALA A 296 -20.27 -43.57 -3.49
CA ALA A 296 -19.35 -44.59 -3.02
C ALA A 296 -19.69 -45.95 -3.66
N ALA A 297 -18.79 -46.43 -4.50
CA ALA A 297 -18.86 -47.79 -5.04
C ALA A 297 -18.86 -48.75 -3.88
N ALA A 298 -19.96 -49.49 -3.74
CA ALA A 298 -20.15 -50.51 -2.74
C ALA A 298 -19.08 -51.60 -2.90
N THR A 299 -18.16 -51.71 -1.96
CA THR A 299 -17.30 -52.88 -1.78
C THR A 299 -17.94 -53.86 -0.81
N PRO A 300 -17.97 -55.17 -1.12
CA PRO A 300 -18.63 -56.17 -0.27
C PRO A 300 -17.82 -56.44 0.99
N ALA A 301 -18.55 -56.57 2.08
CA ALA A 301 -18.04 -56.97 3.38
C ALA A 301 -17.40 -58.36 3.33
N ASP A 302 -16.19 -58.52 3.85
CA ASP A 302 -15.86 -59.73 4.58
C ASP A 302 -14.89 -59.48 5.75
N SER A 303 -15.28 -60.02 6.83
CA SER A 303 -14.83 -60.16 8.19
C SER A 303 -13.31 -60.21 8.46
N GLN A 304 -12.78 -59.60 9.50
CA GLN A 304 -12.37 -60.18 10.79
C GLN A 304 -11.52 -59.23 11.62
N ALA A 305 -11.85 -59.18 12.89
CA ALA A 305 -11.21 -58.43 13.95
C ALA A 305 -9.77 -58.85 14.24
N LYS A 306 -8.89 -57.88 14.62
CA LYS A 306 -8.01 -57.98 15.81
C LYS A 306 -7.26 -56.67 16.10
N SER A 307 -7.48 -56.23 17.32
CA SER A 307 -6.57 -55.66 18.35
C SER A 307 -5.39 -54.73 17.96
N GLU A 308 -5.49 -53.51 18.50
CA GLU A 308 -4.48 -52.75 19.23
C GLU A 308 -3.02 -52.81 18.75
N GLU A 309 -2.54 -51.63 18.28
CA GLU A 309 -1.30 -51.02 18.81
C GLU A 309 -1.11 -49.64 18.14
N SER A 310 -0.82 -48.67 18.98
CA SER A 310 -0.49 -47.28 18.61
C SER A 310 0.84 -47.23 17.87
N GLU A 311 0.86 -46.83 16.62
CA GLU A 311 2.07 -46.41 15.94
C GLU A 311 1.92 -44.96 15.39
N THR A 312 2.78 -44.13 15.87
CA THR A 312 3.04 -42.75 15.44
C THR A 312 3.49 -42.78 13.98
N GLU A 313 2.65 -42.42 13.04
CA GLU A 313 3.09 -42.24 11.66
C GLU A 313 3.86 -40.92 11.53
N THR A 314 5.15 -41.06 11.34
CA THR A 314 6.05 -40.05 10.81
C THR A 314 5.61 -39.72 9.38
N LYS A 315 5.15 -38.50 9.16
CA LYS A 315 4.93 -37.96 7.80
C LYS A 315 6.24 -38.02 7.01
N SER A 316 6.18 -38.64 5.85
CA SER A 316 7.23 -38.70 4.85
C SER A 316 7.43 -37.32 4.20
N GLU A 317 8.64 -36.83 4.19
CA GLU A 317 9.12 -35.55 3.63
C GLU A 317 9.14 -35.47 2.09
N ASN A 318 8.27 -36.16 1.35
CA ASN A 318 8.30 -36.20 -0.11
C ASN A 318 6.91 -36.25 -0.79
N ASP A 319 5.88 -35.72 -0.16
CA ASP A 319 4.66 -35.42 -0.92
C ASP A 319 4.86 -34.05 -1.59
N PRO A 320 4.72 -33.94 -2.92
CA PRO A 320 4.75 -32.65 -3.60
C PRO A 320 3.57 -31.83 -3.06
N GLU A 321 3.86 -30.64 -2.56
CA GLU A 321 2.83 -29.65 -2.29
C GLU A 321 1.94 -29.50 -3.52
N PRO A 322 0.61 -29.41 -3.36
CA PRO A 322 -0.28 -29.19 -4.48
C PRO A 322 0.17 -27.88 -5.17
N PRO A 323 0.17 -27.83 -6.52
CA PRO A 323 0.51 -26.62 -7.22
C PRO A 323 -0.40 -25.50 -6.70
N ILE A 324 0.20 -24.35 -6.34
CA ILE A 324 -0.54 -23.13 -6.08
C ILE A 324 -1.28 -22.84 -7.37
N ASP A 325 -2.58 -23.09 -7.39
CA ASP A 325 -3.41 -22.82 -8.56
C ASP A 325 -3.37 -21.31 -8.82
N GLU A 326 -2.72 -20.93 -9.93
CA GLU A 326 -2.79 -19.59 -10.52
C GLU A 326 -4.24 -19.23 -10.97
N GLN A 327 -5.24 -19.99 -10.56
CA GLN A 327 -6.65 -19.86 -10.98
C GLN A 327 -7.59 -19.35 -9.90
N ASN A 328 -7.12 -18.95 -8.73
CA ASN A 328 -7.96 -18.20 -7.80
C ASN A 328 -7.96 -16.70 -8.18
N ASN A 329 -8.37 -16.39 -9.39
CA ASN A 329 -8.96 -15.08 -9.67
C ASN A 329 -10.36 -15.10 -9.03
N ILE A 330 -10.40 -14.94 -7.70
CA ILE A 330 -11.63 -14.74 -6.95
C ILE A 330 -12.26 -13.49 -7.55
N ASP A 331 -13.52 -13.57 -8.00
CA ASP A 331 -14.29 -12.44 -8.51
C ASP A 331 -14.53 -11.43 -7.38
N LYS A 332 -13.44 -10.80 -6.90
CA LYS A 332 -13.45 -9.74 -5.88
C LYS A 332 -13.79 -8.42 -6.57
N VAL A 333 -14.70 -7.69 -5.98
CA VAL A 333 -14.93 -6.29 -6.35
C VAL A 333 -14.22 -5.42 -5.34
N GLU A 334 -13.35 -4.56 -5.81
CA GLU A 334 -12.65 -3.58 -4.99
C GLU A 334 -12.77 -2.21 -5.64
N GLU A 335 -13.22 -1.23 -4.88
CA GLU A 335 -13.30 0.16 -5.30
C GLU A 335 -12.71 1.07 -4.22
N ILE A 336 -11.93 2.06 -4.64
CA ILE A 336 -11.18 2.95 -3.78
C ILE A 336 -11.65 4.38 -3.99
N PHE A 337 -11.93 5.09 -2.90
CA PHE A 337 -12.43 6.46 -2.92
C PHE A 337 -11.53 7.36 -2.07
N ASP A 338 -11.06 8.46 -2.64
CA ASP A 338 -10.31 9.46 -1.90
C ASP A 338 -11.23 10.28 -0.98
N THR A 339 -10.75 10.62 0.20
CA THR A 339 -11.46 11.43 1.18
C THR A 339 -10.59 12.55 1.73
N ASP A 340 -11.22 13.55 2.35
CA ASP A 340 -10.51 14.65 3.03
C ASP A 340 -10.00 14.25 4.43
N TYR A 341 -10.17 13.01 4.86
CA TYR A 341 -9.85 12.53 6.20
C TYR A 341 -9.01 11.26 6.15
N ILE A 342 -8.09 11.13 7.07
CA ILE A 342 -7.51 9.83 7.40
C ILE A 342 -8.62 8.99 8.02
N LEU A 343 -8.88 7.81 7.48
CA LEU A 343 -9.99 6.97 7.91
C LEU A 343 -9.52 5.87 8.87
N GLU A 344 -10.16 5.83 10.04
CA GLU A 344 -9.93 4.79 11.06
C GLU A 344 -11.10 3.81 11.10
N GLY A 345 -10.78 2.52 11.19
CA GLY A 345 -11.76 1.43 11.35
C GLY A 345 -12.25 0.85 10.04
N GLY A 346 -13.13 -0.13 10.18
CA GLY A 346 -13.80 -0.82 9.07
C GLY A 346 -15.00 -1.60 9.59
N LEU A 347 -15.99 -1.81 8.72
CA LEU A 347 -17.21 -2.56 9.00
C LEU A 347 -17.50 -3.51 7.85
N THR A 348 -17.96 -4.71 8.21
CA THR A 348 -18.37 -5.74 7.25
C THR A 348 -19.85 -6.03 7.39
N LEU A 349 -20.55 -6.10 6.28
CA LEU A 349 -21.95 -6.51 6.17
C LEU A 349 -22.03 -7.83 5.41
N GLU A 350 -22.94 -8.71 5.82
CA GLU A 350 -23.35 -9.85 5.01
C GLU A 350 -24.42 -9.39 4.01
N ILE A 351 -24.21 -9.64 2.73
CA ILE A 351 -25.11 -9.28 1.65
C ILE A 351 -25.45 -10.52 0.80
N THR A 352 -26.48 -10.41 -0.04
CA THR A 352 -26.81 -11.46 -1.01
C THR A 352 -26.88 -10.87 -2.41
N ILE A 353 -26.14 -11.49 -3.33
CA ILE A 353 -26.21 -11.19 -4.77
C ILE A 353 -27.17 -12.18 -5.41
N LEU A 354 -28.30 -11.69 -5.92
CA LEU A 354 -29.38 -12.51 -6.45
C LEU A 354 -29.09 -12.95 -7.89
N GLU A 355 -29.59 -14.13 -8.26
CA GLU A 355 -29.56 -14.58 -9.66
C GLU A 355 -30.57 -13.78 -10.50
N LYS A 356 -30.15 -13.32 -11.69
CA LYS A 356 -31.09 -12.77 -12.67
C LYS A 356 -31.99 -13.91 -13.17
N GLN A 357 -33.29 -13.83 -12.90
CA GLN A 357 -34.24 -14.73 -13.52
C GLN A 357 -34.31 -14.41 -15.03
N ASP A 358 -33.86 -15.36 -15.86
CA ASP A 358 -34.14 -15.31 -17.28
C ASP A 358 -35.65 -15.31 -17.43
N SER A 359 -36.23 -14.21 -17.91
CA SER A 359 -37.61 -14.17 -18.33
C SER A 359 -37.72 -15.08 -19.56
N GLU A 360 -38.01 -16.36 -19.34
CA GLU A 360 -38.47 -17.22 -20.43
C GLU A 360 -39.70 -16.56 -21.04
N THR A 361 -39.53 -16.17 -22.29
CA THR A 361 -40.60 -15.69 -23.15
C THR A 361 -41.63 -16.81 -23.24
N GLU A 362 -42.75 -16.70 -22.53
CA GLU A 362 -43.94 -17.51 -22.81
C GLU A 362 -44.35 -17.24 -24.26
N GLU A 363 -43.84 -18.03 -25.19
CA GLU A 363 -44.41 -18.18 -26.51
C GLU A 363 -45.81 -18.80 -26.33
N SER A 364 -46.82 -17.93 -26.26
CA SER A 364 -48.19 -18.33 -26.38
C SER A 364 -48.42 -18.97 -27.75
N THR A 365 -48.40 -20.31 -27.80
CA THR A 365 -48.93 -21.08 -28.95
C THR A 365 -50.43 -20.85 -29.02
N GLU A 366 -50.86 -19.85 -29.81
CA GLU A 366 -52.21 -19.72 -30.27
C GLU A 366 -52.53 -20.88 -31.25
N SER A 367 -53.26 -21.87 -30.75
CA SER A 367 -53.91 -22.90 -31.54
C SER A 367 -55.04 -22.30 -32.36
N THR A 368 -54.84 -21.99 -33.63
CA THR A 368 -55.88 -21.64 -34.60
C THR A 368 -56.61 -22.89 -35.05
N THR A 369 -57.83 -23.07 -34.53
CA THR A 369 -58.83 -23.92 -35.11
C THR A 369 -59.87 -23.03 -35.82
N PRO A 370 -60.16 -23.24 -37.12
CA PRO A 370 -61.12 -22.39 -37.83
C PRO A 370 -62.59 -22.75 -37.51
N PRO A 371 -63.49 -21.78 -37.34
CA PRO A 371 -64.94 -22.06 -37.11
C PRO A 371 -65.64 -22.33 -38.43
N THR A 372 -66.35 -23.44 -38.48
CA THR A 372 -67.28 -23.87 -39.52
C THR A 372 -68.52 -22.96 -39.55
N ASN A 373 -68.83 -22.45 -40.75
CA ASN A 373 -70.03 -21.76 -41.12
C ASN A 373 -71.32 -22.53 -40.80
N LYS A 374 -72.33 -21.89 -40.19
CA LYS A 374 -73.72 -22.18 -40.42
C LYS A 374 -74.52 -20.90 -40.45
N VAL A 375 -75.01 -20.59 -41.62
CA VAL A 375 -76.08 -19.64 -42.00
C VAL A 375 -77.42 -20.06 -41.37
N LYS A 376 -78.17 -19.16 -40.76
CA LYS A 376 -79.63 -19.14 -40.88
C LYS A 376 -80.19 -17.69 -40.63
N ALA A 377 -81.05 -17.35 -41.51
CA ALA A 377 -81.75 -16.10 -41.76
C ALA A 377 -82.98 -15.89 -40.84
N GLN A 378 -83.52 -14.63 -40.92
CA GLN A 378 -84.84 -14.15 -40.60
C GLN A 378 -85.10 -13.82 -39.12
N GLN A 379 -85.54 -12.64 -38.76
CA GLN A 379 -86.49 -11.61 -39.30
C GLN A 379 -86.06 -10.21 -38.82
#